data_dd9117a93b185c4e1ddfe8982b6f8cea
#
_entry.id   dd9117a93b185c4e1ddfe8982b6f8cea
#
_cell.length_a   1.000
_cell.length_b   1.000
_cell.length_c   1.000
_cell.angle_alpha   90.00
_cell.angle_beta   90.00
_cell.angle_gamma   90.00
#
_symmetry.space_group_name_H-M   'P 1'
#
loop_
_entity.id
_entity.type
_entity.pdbx_description
1 polymer ?
#
loop_
_entity_poly.entity_id
_entity_poly.type
_entity_poly.pdbx_seq_one_letter_code
_entity_poly.pdbx_strand_id
1 'polypeptide(L)'
;MKKKMHFGCSRQGVFMSLSIAVIMATVGHAANKPVIANVAESDPGDSRNLTVTYDLKESAGIVTFDIETNCVDAAGVERWVSIGSKNLQYASGDCNRIVEPGLGRKFVWHGRKSWPGHKTHPVKVRAVVKAVATNTPPDYMVCNLKTGDRLYYDSADSLPGGIESDDYRKHLLLMRKIPARGVTWHYGVKPDKPEYNKSYNTDYKVAFTRDYYMGVFEVTQWQWNYVCVTREGYVSRTYIPMFPGDTNPFDGGGNTDQISSACGIAGGDIPWPNGTDADYELPGTTGFLRKARELTGLGLYLHFPTQWQWEYACRAGTTTAFSNGGELGAADETANGSLDLIGRYAGNGGIVDNGDGTKTTNGTVRVGSYEPNAWGLYDMHGNVWEYCRDHRGWGAADGFDHSKVNAVHVDPIGPTNGTSGVIYSHTNRRGGDWRSPPLECTSSWRGGSVQVWQSEAFWTGFRMCFTIH
;
A
#
# COMPACT_ATOMS: atom_id res chain seq x y z
N MET A 1 66.05 50.28 23.36
CA MET A 1 65.55 50.69 24.71
C MET A 1 64.68 49.62 25.30
N LYS A 2 65.15 49.04 26.41
CA LYS A 2 64.45 48.43 27.58
C LYS A 2 63.19 47.62 27.32
N LYS A 3 63.25 46.27 27.47
CA LYS A 3 63.07 45.43 28.68
C LYS A 3 61.55 45.38 29.12
N LYS A 4 60.90 44.22 29.13
CA LYS A 4 60.91 43.29 30.28
C LYS A 4 60.16 41.98 29.91
N MET A 5 60.80 40.87 30.26
CA MET A 5 60.15 39.55 30.39
C MET A 5 59.32 39.53 31.63
N HIS A 6 58.18 38.71 31.56
CA HIS A 6 57.71 38.06 32.76
C HIS A 6 57.14 36.65 32.38
N PHE A 7 57.68 35.69 33.06
CA PHE A 7 57.28 34.30 33.09
C PHE A 7 55.98 34.14 33.88
N GLY A 8 55.07 33.36 33.34
CA GLY A 8 53.86 32.88 34.04
C GLY A 8 53.67 31.42 33.78
N CYS A 9 53.90 30.61 34.78
CA CYS A 9 53.70 29.18 34.81
C CYS A 9 52.20 28.85 34.77
N SER A 10 51.72 28.07 33.80
CA SER A 10 50.39 27.53 33.80
C SER A 10 50.42 26.01 33.99
N ARG A 11 49.82 25.60 35.07
CA ARG A 11 49.51 24.18 35.41
C ARG A 11 48.54 23.61 34.36
N GLN A 12 48.98 22.55 33.71
CA GLN A 12 48.06 21.67 32.95
C GLN A 12 47.19 20.88 33.93
N GLY A 13 45.91 21.24 33.98
CA GLY A 13 44.86 20.43 34.59
C GLY A 13 44.36 19.44 33.58
N VAL A 14 44.66 18.17 33.74
CA VAL A 14 44.06 17.06 33.02
C VAL A 14 42.65 16.89 33.53
N PHE A 15 41.66 17.35 32.79
CA PHE A 15 40.27 16.95 33.02
C PHE A 15 40.02 15.60 32.36
N MET A 16 40.04 14.53 33.13
CA MET A 16 39.45 13.25 32.77
C MET A 16 37.92 13.43 32.78
N SER A 17 37.32 13.57 31.61
CA SER A 17 35.87 13.44 31.47
C SER A 17 35.48 11.96 31.57
N LEU A 18 34.95 11.60 32.69
CA LEU A 18 34.33 10.28 32.91
C LEU A 18 32.97 10.28 32.16
N SER A 19 32.98 9.79 30.91
CA SER A 19 31.73 9.54 30.19
C SER A 19 31.09 8.31 30.80
N ILE A 20 30.13 8.52 31.71
CA ILE A 20 29.20 7.47 32.15
C ILE A 20 28.25 7.21 30.98
N ALA A 21 28.51 6.17 30.20
CA ALA A 21 27.55 5.61 29.28
C ALA A 21 26.41 4.99 30.12
N VAL A 22 25.33 5.72 30.30
CA VAL A 22 24.07 5.15 30.78
C VAL A 22 23.55 4.26 29.66
N ILE A 23 23.86 2.97 29.72
CA ILE A 23 23.13 1.96 28.95
C ILE A 23 21.75 1.92 29.57
N MET A 24 20.82 2.70 29.02
CA MET A 24 19.41 2.43 29.22
C MET A 24 19.11 1.12 28.49
N ALA A 25 19.16 0.02 29.25
CA ALA A 25 18.49 -1.19 28.84
C ALA A 25 17.01 -0.82 28.73
N THR A 26 16.53 -0.58 27.53
CA THR A 26 15.11 -0.60 27.24
C THR A 26 14.67 -2.04 27.49
N VAL A 27 14.22 -2.31 28.70
CA VAL A 27 13.38 -3.47 28.98
C VAL A 27 12.17 -3.25 28.10
N GLY A 28 12.15 -3.91 26.94
CA GLY A 28 10.98 -3.97 26.09
C GLY A 28 9.87 -4.61 26.92
N HIS A 29 9.04 -3.79 27.53
CA HIS A 29 7.76 -4.26 28.03
C HIS A 29 7.05 -4.81 26.81
N ALA A 30 6.79 -6.12 26.80
CA ALA A 30 5.85 -6.69 25.84
C ALA A 30 4.58 -5.84 25.98
N ALA A 31 4.26 -5.07 24.93
CA ALA A 31 3.10 -4.21 24.97
C ALA A 31 1.90 -5.09 25.34
N ASN A 32 1.20 -4.75 26.41
CA ASN A 32 0.02 -5.48 26.83
C ASN A 32 -0.95 -5.56 25.66
N LYS A 33 -1.45 -6.75 25.37
CA LYS A 33 -2.41 -6.92 24.27
C LYS A 33 -3.75 -6.28 24.65
N PRO A 34 -4.46 -5.65 23.71
CA PRO A 34 -5.80 -5.12 23.99
C PRO A 34 -6.73 -6.26 24.42
N VAL A 35 -7.53 -6.02 25.45
CA VAL A 35 -8.45 -7.03 26.04
C VAL A 35 -9.86 -6.48 26.06
N ILE A 36 -10.80 -7.20 25.45
CA ILE A 36 -12.24 -6.92 25.50
C ILE A 36 -12.84 -7.57 26.75
N ALA A 37 -13.69 -6.82 27.45
CA ALA A 37 -14.46 -7.27 28.59
C ALA A 37 -15.85 -6.65 28.60
N ASN A 38 -16.76 -7.21 29.43
CA ASN A 38 -18.09 -6.64 29.72
C ASN A 38 -18.89 -6.29 28.47
N VAL A 39 -18.92 -7.18 27.47
CA VAL A 39 -19.75 -7.00 26.27
C VAL A 39 -21.21 -7.14 26.65
N ALA A 40 -22.01 -6.14 26.25
CA ALA A 40 -23.45 -6.14 26.45
C ALA A 40 -24.17 -5.56 25.24
N GLU A 41 -25.30 -6.13 24.89
CA GLU A 41 -26.16 -5.70 23.80
C GLU A 41 -27.46 -5.08 24.33
N SER A 42 -27.97 -4.09 23.63
CA SER A 42 -29.30 -3.56 23.88
C SER A 42 -30.31 -4.13 22.86
N ASP A 43 -31.55 -4.24 23.29
CA ASP A 43 -32.65 -4.63 22.38
C ASP A 43 -32.69 -3.67 21.18
N PRO A 44 -32.57 -4.17 19.95
CA PRO A 44 -32.66 -3.36 18.76
C PRO A 44 -34.08 -2.80 18.51
N GLY A 45 -35.12 -3.36 19.14
CA GLY A 45 -36.50 -2.96 18.90
C GLY A 45 -36.86 -2.91 17.43
N ASP A 46 -37.77 -2.03 17.05
CA ASP A 46 -38.19 -1.84 15.64
C ASP A 46 -37.09 -1.25 14.74
N SER A 47 -36.05 -0.64 15.33
CA SER A 47 -34.95 -0.05 14.56
C SER A 47 -34.08 -1.07 13.86
N ARG A 48 -34.01 -2.31 14.40
CA ARG A 48 -33.08 -3.38 14.02
C ARG A 48 -31.60 -2.97 14.11
N ASN A 49 -31.29 -1.94 14.86
CA ASN A 49 -29.93 -1.48 15.13
C ASN A 49 -29.50 -2.05 16.48
N LEU A 50 -28.52 -2.94 16.47
CA LEU A 50 -27.97 -3.50 17.69
C LEU A 50 -26.92 -2.53 18.26
N THR A 51 -27.21 -2.01 19.44
CA THR A 51 -26.21 -1.24 20.19
C THR A 51 -25.42 -2.18 21.07
N VAL A 52 -24.10 -2.13 20.94
CA VAL A 52 -23.14 -2.94 21.69
C VAL A 52 -22.27 -2.04 22.55
N THR A 53 -22.15 -2.37 23.82
CA THR A 53 -21.20 -1.73 24.75
C THR A 53 -20.15 -2.74 25.19
N TYR A 54 -18.93 -2.27 25.45
CA TYR A 54 -17.83 -3.12 25.90
C TYR A 54 -16.78 -2.28 26.63
N ASP A 55 -15.93 -2.93 27.39
CA ASP A 55 -14.73 -2.31 27.95
C ASP A 55 -13.51 -2.74 27.13
N LEU A 56 -12.65 -1.79 26.80
CA LEU A 56 -11.32 -2.06 26.25
C LEU A 56 -10.28 -1.78 27.33
N LYS A 57 -9.47 -2.79 27.65
CA LYS A 57 -8.45 -2.75 28.71
C LYS A 57 -7.06 -2.92 28.13
N GLU A 58 -6.07 -2.66 28.93
CA GLU A 58 -4.62 -2.84 28.76
C GLU A 58 -4.01 -1.83 27.77
N SER A 59 -4.31 -1.92 26.48
CA SER A 59 -3.73 -1.05 25.44
C SER A 59 -4.75 -0.67 24.39
N ALA A 60 -4.43 0.37 23.60
CA ALA A 60 -5.16 0.69 22.39
C ALA A 60 -5.16 -0.51 21.43
N GLY A 61 -6.27 -0.73 20.74
CA GLY A 61 -6.41 -1.83 19.81
C GLY A 61 -7.33 -1.51 18.65
N ILE A 62 -7.18 -2.24 17.56
CA ILE A 62 -8.15 -2.21 16.48
C ILE A 62 -9.29 -3.13 16.86
N VAL A 63 -10.47 -2.54 17.06
CA VAL A 63 -11.66 -3.27 17.46
C VAL A 63 -12.48 -3.61 16.23
N THR A 64 -12.75 -4.91 16.04
CA THR A 64 -13.69 -5.43 15.04
C THR A 64 -14.79 -6.22 15.73
N PHE A 65 -15.81 -6.62 15.00
CA PHE A 65 -16.93 -7.35 15.56
C PHE A 65 -17.48 -8.39 14.57
N ASP A 66 -18.16 -9.38 15.12
CA ASP A 66 -19.03 -10.31 14.40
C ASP A 66 -20.42 -10.27 15.04
N ILE A 67 -21.43 -10.61 14.27
CA ILE A 67 -22.80 -10.85 14.75
C ILE A 67 -23.11 -12.32 14.51
N GLU A 68 -23.52 -12.99 15.58
CA GLU A 68 -23.92 -14.38 15.52
C GLU A 68 -25.41 -14.52 15.81
N THR A 69 -26.03 -15.51 15.18
CA THR A 69 -27.42 -15.89 15.43
C THR A 69 -27.46 -17.28 16.03
N ASN A 70 -28.43 -17.52 16.93
CA ASN A 70 -28.68 -18.84 17.49
C ASN A 70 -29.49 -19.68 16.50
N CYS A 71 -28.91 -20.77 16.04
CA CYS A 71 -29.50 -21.73 15.14
C CYS A 71 -29.62 -23.09 15.83
N VAL A 72 -30.72 -23.80 15.62
CA VAL A 72 -30.90 -25.19 16.06
C VAL A 72 -30.53 -26.09 14.89
N ASP A 73 -29.58 -26.99 15.09
CA ASP A 73 -29.19 -27.97 14.07
C ASP A 73 -30.24 -29.13 13.94
N ALA A 74 -30.01 -29.99 12.96
CA ALA A 74 -30.91 -31.12 12.70
C ALA A 74 -31.01 -32.13 13.88
N ALA A 75 -30.09 -32.10 14.81
CA ALA A 75 -30.08 -32.91 16.05
C ALA A 75 -30.75 -32.19 17.24
N GLY A 76 -31.30 -30.98 17.04
CA GLY A 76 -31.92 -30.17 18.10
C GLY A 76 -30.91 -29.42 18.99
N VAL A 77 -29.64 -29.35 18.60
CA VAL A 77 -28.60 -28.67 19.37
C VAL A 77 -28.53 -27.20 18.95
N GLU A 78 -28.64 -26.30 19.94
CA GLU A 78 -28.46 -24.87 19.72
C GLU A 78 -26.98 -24.53 19.50
N ARG A 79 -26.72 -23.73 18.44
CA ARG A 79 -25.38 -23.22 18.11
C ARG A 79 -25.44 -21.76 17.70
N TRP A 80 -24.43 -21.02 18.14
CA TRP A 80 -24.20 -19.66 17.68
C TRP A 80 -23.36 -19.70 16.40
N VAL A 81 -23.87 -19.09 15.32
CA VAL A 81 -23.25 -19.08 14.01
C VAL A 81 -23.19 -17.66 13.49
N SER A 82 -22.03 -17.26 12.96
CA SER A 82 -21.87 -15.95 12.30
C SER A 82 -22.89 -15.76 11.19
N ILE A 83 -23.47 -14.57 11.10
CA ILE A 83 -24.34 -14.17 9.99
C ILE A 83 -23.56 -13.92 8.69
N GLY A 84 -22.23 -14.01 8.74
CA GLY A 84 -21.33 -13.84 7.62
C GLY A 84 -20.92 -12.39 7.35
N SER A 85 -19.71 -12.21 6.85
CA SER A 85 -19.05 -10.91 6.69
C SER A 85 -19.83 -9.90 5.84
N LYS A 86 -20.55 -10.35 4.81
CA LYS A 86 -21.42 -9.48 3.98
C LYS A 86 -22.49 -8.75 4.77
N ASN A 87 -22.88 -9.30 5.92
CA ASN A 87 -23.92 -8.75 6.78
C ASN A 87 -23.35 -7.87 7.91
N LEU A 88 -22.03 -7.58 7.90
CA LEU A 88 -21.33 -6.75 8.90
C LEU A 88 -20.94 -5.37 8.36
N GLN A 89 -21.27 -5.04 7.12
CA GLN A 89 -20.75 -3.89 6.39
C GLN A 89 -21.01 -2.52 7.03
N TYR A 90 -22.13 -2.37 7.74
CA TYR A 90 -22.54 -1.05 8.23
C TYR A 90 -22.60 -1.03 9.76
N ALA A 91 -21.64 -0.33 10.34
CA ALA A 91 -21.57 -0.04 11.76
C ALA A 91 -21.02 1.37 12.00
N SER A 92 -21.24 1.93 13.18
CA SER A 92 -20.74 3.23 13.57
C SER A 92 -20.38 3.26 15.05
N GLY A 93 -19.47 4.14 15.44
CA GLY A 93 -18.96 4.24 16.80
C GLY A 93 -17.58 3.59 16.96
N ASP A 94 -17.32 3.04 18.14
CA ASP A 94 -16.01 2.48 18.53
C ASP A 94 -15.83 1.05 18.00
N CYS A 95 -15.92 0.87 16.68
CA CYS A 95 -15.62 -0.37 15.98
C CYS A 95 -15.00 -0.10 14.61
N ASN A 96 -14.36 -1.10 14.05
CA ASN A 96 -13.62 -1.04 12.79
C ASN A 96 -12.55 0.08 12.77
N ARG A 97 -12.01 0.44 13.92
CA ARG A 97 -11.01 1.50 14.08
C ARG A 97 -10.09 1.23 15.27
N ILE A 98 -9.05 2.04 15.39
CA ILE A 98 -8.24 2.08 16.61
C ILE A 98 -9.09 2.72 17.71
N VAL A 99 -9.18 2.04 18.84
CA VAL A 99 -9.92 2.49 20.04
C VAL A 99 -8.94 2.53 21.21
N GLU A 100 -8.97 3.63 21.97
CA GLU A 100 -8.21 3.77 23.18
C GLU A 100 -8.86 2.98 24.35
N PRO A 101 -8.11 2.52 25.35
CA PRO A 101 -8.66 1.87 26.52
C PRO A 101 -9.74 2.73 27.20
N GLY A 102 -10.77 2.08 27.72
CA GLY A 102 -11.86 2.76 28.41
C GLY A 102 -13.04 1.87 28.70
N LEU A 103 -13.86 2.30 29.66
CA LEU A 103 -15.08 1.61 30.04
C LEU A 103 -16.26 2.09 29.19
N GLY A 104 -17.21 1.20 28.93
CA GLY A 104 -18.46 1.54 28.23
C GLY A 104 -18.26 2.07 26.81
N ARG A 105 -17.24 1.61 26.10
CA ARG A 105 -17.07 1.86 24.67
C ARG A 105 -18.31 1.38 23.93
N LYS A 106 -18.70 2.06 22.86
CA LYS A 106 -19.99 1.83 22.25
C LYS A 106 -19.91 1.84 20.74
N PHE A 107 -20.56 0.87 20.10
CA PHE A 107 -20.85 0.92 18.67
C PHE A 107 -22.29 0.50 18.37
N VAL A 108 -22.73 0.80 17.16
CA VAL A 108 -24.05 0.41 16.64
C VAL A 108 -23.86 -0.35 15.34
N TRP A 109 -24.31 -1.60 15.29
CA TRP A 109 -24.46 -2.34 14.05
C TRP A 109 -25.83 -2.02 13.44
N HIS A 110 -25.82 -1.57 12.17
CA HIS A 110 -27.02 -1.15 11.45
C HIS A 110 -27.65 -2.34 10.72
N GLY A 111 -28.31 -3.23 11.47
CA GLY A 111 -28.83 -4.50 10.96
C GLY A 111 -29.85 -4.35 9.84
N ARG A 112 -30.68 -3.28 9.84
CA ARG A 112 -31.62 -3.01 8.74
C ARG A 112 -30.90 -2.82 7.39
N LYS A 113 -29.75 -2.18 7.41
CA LYS A 113 -28.93 -1.91 6.22
C LYS A 113 -28.02 -3.08 5.87
N SER A 114 -27.42 -3.69 6.89
CA SER A 114 -26.43 -4.75 6.74
C SER A 114 -27.05 -6.11 6.39
N TRP A 115 -28.22 -6.40 6.97
CA TRP A 115 -28.90 -7.70 6.85
C TRP A 115 -30.39 -7.53 6.51
N PRO A 116 -30.72 -7.02 5.32
CA PRO A 116 -32.08 -6.69 4.93
C PRO A 116 -32.98 -7.97 4.90
N GLY A 117 -34.25 -7.80 5.24
CA GLY A 117 -35.22 -8.90 5.23
C GLY A 117 -35.21 -9.78 6.48
N HIS A 118 -34.22 -9.69 7.36
CA HIS A 118 -34.15 -10.48 8.59
C HIS A 118 -34.65 -9.67 9.79
N LYS A 119 -35.40 -10.36 10.69
CA LYS A 119 -35.76 -9.78 12.00
C LYS A 119 -34.70 -10.14 13.01
N THR A 120 -34.14 -9.13 13.68
CA THR A 120 -33.21 -9.32 14.79
C THR A 120 -33.99 -9.32 16.10
N HIS A 121 -33.92 -10.41 16.85
CA HIS A 121 -34.47 -10.50 18.20
C HIS A 121 -33.29 -10.64 19.17
N PRO A 122 -33.25 -9.89 20.26
CA PRO A 122 -32.07 -9.85 21.16
C PRO A 122 -31.70 -11.21 21.76
N VAL A 123 -32.66 -12.08 21.94
CA VAL A 123 -32.46 -13.47 22.44
C VAL A 123 -31.80 -14.38 21.40
N LYS A 124 -31.81 -13.99 20.12
CA LYS A 124 -31.28 -14.80 19.01
C LYS A 124 -30.13 -14.20 18.26
N VAL A 125 -29.65 -13.05 18.68
CA VAL A 125 -28.52 -12.33 18.06
C VAL A 125 -27.58 -11.88 19.16
N ARG A 126 -26.28 -12.15 19.00
CA ARG A 126 -25.24 -11.63 19.90
C ARG A 126 -24.11 -11.01 19.11
N ALA A 127 -23.39 -10.09 19.74
CA ALA A 127 -22.17 -9.51 19.20
C ALA A 127 -20.94 -10.23 19.78
N VAL A 128 -20.00 -10.57 18.91
CA VAL A 128 -18.66 -11.01 19.29
C VAL A 128 -17.70 -9.88 18.99
N VAL A 129 -17.20 -9.21 20.02
CA VAL A 129 -16.27 -8.08 19.89
C VAL A 129 -14.84 -8.60 20.02
N LYS A 130 -13.98 -8.21 19.07
CA LYS A 130 -12.57 -8.58 19.00
C LYS A 130 -11.70 -7.35 19.04
N ALA A 131 -10.52 -7.46 19.67
CA ALA A 131 -9.50 -6.42 19.60
C ALA A 131 -8.16 -7.05 19.24
N VAL A 132 -7.48 -6.46 18.27
CA VAL A 132 -6.12 -6.86 17.85
C VAL A 132 -5.15 -5.69 18.06
N ALA A 133 -3.88 -6.01 18.26
CA ALA A 133 -2.86 -4.99 18.41
C ALA A 133 -2.68 -4.21 17.11
N THR A 134 -2.29 -2.94 17.19
CA THR A 134 -2.14 -2.04 16.04
C THR A 134 -1.06 -2.50 15.06
N ASN A 135 -0.09 -3.28 15.52
CA ASN A 135 0.97 -3.89 14.69
C ASN A 135 0.60 -5.24 14.06
N THR A 136 -0.62 -5.73 14.31
CA THR A 136 -1.20 -6.93 13.69
C THR A 136 -2.62 -6.65 13.21
N PRO A 137 -2.80 -5.62 12.36
CA PRO A 137 -4.13 -5.14 11.99
C PRO A 137 -4.88 -6.15 11.10
N PRO A 138 -6.20 -5.95 10.92
CA PRO A 138 -7.03 -6.69 10.00
C PRO A 138 -6.55 -6.63 8.54
N ASP A 139 -7.17 -7.43 7.67
CA ASP A 139 -6.74 -7.63 6.30
C ASP A 139 -6.96 -6.42 5.38
N TYR A 140 -7.95 -5.58 5.67
CA TYR A 140 -8.24 -4.38 4.90
C TYR A 140 -8.19 -3.13 5.78
N MET A 141 -7.63 -2.06 5.21
CA MET A 141 -7.67 -0.71 5.77
C MET A 141 -8.31 0.22 4.73
N VAL A 142 -9.25 1.04 5.18
CA VAL A 142 -9.91 2.07 4.37
C VAL A 142 -9.57 3.43 4.95
N CYS A 143 -8.93 4.29 4.16
CA CYS A 143 -8.64 5.67 4.54
C CYS A 143 -9.60 6.61 3.80
N ASN A 144 -10.38 7.37 4.54
CA ASN A 144 -11.26 8.38 3.96
C ASN A 144 -10.47 9.66 3.69
N LEU A 145 -10.22 9.96 2.43
CA LEU A 145 -9.44 11.13 2.01
C LEU A 145 -10.13 12.48 2.34
N LYS A 146 -11.45 12.47 2.61
CA LYS A 146 -12.21 13.67 2.99
C LYS A 146 -12.13 13.98 4.48
N THR A 147 -12.22 12.94 5.32
CA THR A 147 -12.32 13.10 6.78
C THR A 147 -11.06 12.72 7.54
N GLY A 148 -10.15 11.97 6.92
CA GLY A 148 -8.97 11.39 7.56
C GLY A 148 -9.27 10.12 8.38
N ASP A 149 -10.52 9.66 8.42
CA ASP A 149 -10.88 8.45 9.14
C ASP A 149 -10.20 7.22 8.57
N ARG A 150 -9.75 6.33 9.46
CA ARG A 150 -9.19 5.02 9.12
C ARG A 150 -10.06 3.94 9.70
N LEU A 151 -10.57 3.07 8.83
CA LEU A 151 -11.41 1.94 9.21
C LEU A 151 -10.74 0.63 8.80
N TYR A 152 -10.97 -0.41 9.57
CA TYR A 152 -10.34 -1.72 9.39
C TYR A 152 -11.40 -2.81 9.29
N TYR A 153 -11.16 -3.76 8.37
CA TYR A 153 -12.09 -4.85 8.08
C TYR A 153 -11.35 -6.17 7.94
N ASP A 154 -11.93 -7.25 8.47
CA ASP A 154 -11.30 -8.57 8.46
C ASP A 154 -11.35 -9.25 7.07
N SER A 155 -12.28 -8.84 6.21
CA SER A 155 -12.44 -9.42 4.87
C SER A 155 -12.99 -8.42 3.84
N ALA A 156 -12.82 -8.72 2.55
CA ALA A 156 -13.42 -7.94 1.46
C ALA A 156 -14.96 -7.91 1.54
N ASP A 157 -15.55 -8.99 1.98
CA ASP A 157 -17.01 -9.10 2.11
C ASP A 157 -17.60 -8.16 3.16
N SER A 158 -16.82 -7.76 4.17
CA SER A 158 -17.25 -6.82 5.20
C SER A 158 -17.10 -5.34 4.80
N LEU A 159 -16.53 -5.06 3.63
CA LEU A 159 -16.38 -3.69 3.12
C LEU A 159 -17.75 -3.09 2.77
N PRO A 160 -18.07 -1.88 3.26
CA PRO A 160 -19.32 -1.19 2.93
C PRO A 160 -19.53 -1.02 1.43
N GLY A 161 -20.63 -1.57 0.92
CA GLY A 161 -20.94 -1.53 -0.51
C GLY A 161 -20.21 -2.56 -1.37
N GLY A 162 -19.33 -3.39 -0.75
CA GLY A 162 -18.49 -4.35 -1.46
C GLY A 162 -17.31 -3.70 -2.17
N ILE A 163 -16.31 -4.51 -2.55
CA ILE A 163 -15.07 -4.05 -3.18
C ILE A 163 -15.30 -3.31 -4.52
N GLU A 164 -16.42 -3.60 -5.18
CA GLU A 164 -16.80 -3.00 -6.47
C GLU A 164 -17.36 -1.58 -6.34
N SER A 165 -17.61 -1.09 -5.12
CA SER A 165 -18.08 0.29 -4.92
C SER A 165 -17.09 1.31 -5.49
N ASP A 166 -17.59 2.26 -6.27
CA ASP A 166 -16.79 3.38 -6.77
C ASP A 166 -16.24 4.28 -5.66
N ASP A 167 -16.79 4.20 -4.46
CA ASP A 167 -16.27 4.93 -3.30
C ASP A 167 -14.79 4.62 -3.04
N TYR A 168 -14.37 3.34 -3.26
CA TYR A 168 -12.98 2.90 -3.12
C TYR A 168 -12.07 3.36 -4.27
N ARG A 169 -12.65 3.87 -5.33
CA ARG A 169 -11.94 4.45 -6.48
C ARG A 169 -11.99 5.99 -6.45
N LYS A 170 -12.66 6.56 -5.45
CA LYS A 170 -12.84 8.00 -5.27
C LYS A 170 -12.32 8.44 -3.91
N HIS A 171 -13.19 8.77 -2.98
CA HIS A 171 -12.80 9.37 -1.70
C HIS A 171 -12.28 8.38 -0.65
N LEU A 172 -12.38 7.09 -0.88
CA LEU A 172 -11.86 6.05 0.00
C LEU A 172 -10.63 5.38 -0.64
N LEU A 173 -9.49 5.46 0.04
CA LEU A 173 -8.30 4.70 -0.34
C LEU A 173 -8.39 3.32 0.33
N LEU A 174 -8.63 2.28 -0.47
CA LEU A 174 -8.70 0.90 -0.01
C LEU A 174 -7.33 0.24 -0.09
N MET A 175 -6.89 -0.34 1.02
CA MET A 175 -5.60 -1.01 1.12
C MET A 175 -5.74 -2.43 1.66
N ARG A 176 -5.01 -3.37 1.08
CA ARG A 176 -4.94 -4.78 1.47
C ARG A 176 -3.66 -5.06 2.24
N LYS A 177 -3.74 -5.74 3.38
CA LYS A 177 -2.58 -6.21 4.12
C LYS A 177 -1.88 -7.35 3.37
N ILE A 178 -0.60 -7.21 3.18
CA ILE A 178 0.28 -8.20 2.54
C ILE A 178 1.02 -8.95 3.65
N PRO A 179 0.81 -10.28 3.77
CA PRO A 179 1.41 -11.09 4.82
C PRO A 179 2.87 -11.40 4.48
N ALA A 180 3.76 -10.50 4.82
CA ALA A 180 5.17 -10.54 4.42
C ALA A 180 6.13 -10.84 5.59
N ARG A 181 5.70 -10.57 6.84
CA ARG A 181 6.54 -10.71 8.03
C ARG A 181 7.10 -12.12 8.19
N GLY A 182 8.43 -12.24 8.21
CA GLY A 182 9.13 -13.49 8.42
C GLY A 182 9.14 -14.43 7.21
N VAL A 183 8.61 -13.99 6.06
CA VAL A 183 8.63 -14.77 4.81
C VAL A 183 9.92 -14.47 4.06
N THR A 184 10.61 -15.53 3.66
CA THR A 184 11.73 -15.46 2.68
C THR A 184 11.24 -16.00 1.35
N TRP A 185 11.43 -15.22 0.30
CA TRP A 185 10.93 -15.54 -1.04
C TRP A 185 11.98 -15.26 -2.12
N HIS A 186 11.76 -15.75 -3.33
CA HIS A 186 12.61 -15.51 -4.48
C HIS A 186 12.08 -14.33 -5.29
N TYR A 187 12.89 -13.29 -5.37
CA TYR A 187 12.69 -12.13 -6.23
C TYR A 187 13.29 -12.37 -7.61
N GLY A 188 12.65 -11.81 -8.64
CA GLY A 188 13.13 -11.96 -10.00
C GLY A 188 12.70 -13.26 -10.65
N VAL A 189 13.48 -13.75 -11.58
CA VAL A 189 13.15 -14.92 -12.40
C VAL A 189 14.40 -15.74 -12.72
N LYS A 190 14.22 -17.04 -12.83
CA LYS A 190 15.30 -17.99 -13.17
C LYS A 190 15.76 -17.83 -14.62
N PRO A 191 17.04 -18.17 -14.92
CA PRO A 191 17.62 -18.01 -16.25
C PRO A 191 16.98 -18.82 -17.38
N ASP A 192 16.21 -19.85 -17.06
CA ASP A 192 15.51 -20.73 -18.02
C ASP A 192 14.15 -20.22 -18.48
N LYS A 193 13.70 -19.09 -17.94
CA LYS A 193 12.40 -18.50 -18.28
C LYS A 193 12.50 -17.47 -19.40
N PRO A 194 11.46 -17.36 -20.28
CA PRO A 194 11.44 -16.37 -21.38
C PRO A 194 11.63 -14.93 -20.95
N GLU A 195 11.11 -14.55 -19.79
CA GLU A 195 11.20 -13.20 -19.22
C GLU A 195 12.55 -12.91 -18.56
N TYR A 196 13.48 -13.87 -18.54
CA TYR A 196 14.80 -13.66 -17.92
C TYR A 196 15.63 -12.65 -18.69
N ASN A 197 16.11 -11.65 -18.01
CA ASN A 197 17.09 -10.70 -18.50
C ASN A 197 18.21 -10.53 -17.46
N LYS A 198 19.39 -10.99 -17.81
CA LYS A 198 20.58 -10.97 -16.93
C LYS A 198 20.89 -9.61 -16.32
N SER A 199 20.52 -8.54 -17.01
CA SER A 199 20.77 -7.17 -16.54
C SER A 199 19.74 -6.67 -15.55
N TYR A 200 18.55 -7.29 -15.48
CA TYR A 200 17.40 -6.73 -14.77
C TYR A 200 16.68 -7.71 -13.83
N ASN A 201 16.73 -9.00 -14.09
CA ASN A 201 15.82 -9.96 -13.44
C ASN A 201 16.57 -11.14 -12.80
N THR A 202 17.65 -10.88 -12.09
CA THR A 202 18.41 -11.94 -11.39
C THR A 202 17.60 -12.51 -10.23
N ASP A 203 17.59 -13.86 -10.10
CA ASP A 203 16.96 -14.56 -8.99
C ASP A 203 17.80 -14.44 -7.72
N TYR A 204 17.21 -13.94 -6.63
CA TYR A 204 17.81 -13.91 -5.31
C TYR A 204 16.77 -13.91 -4.18
N LYS A 205 17.21 -14.14 -2.95
CA LYS A 205 16.30 -14.25 -1.80
C LYS A 205 16.07 -12.90 -1.13
N VAL A 206 14.81 -12.64 -0.87
CA VAL A 206 14.36 -11.43 -0.12
C VAL A 206 13.54 -11.87 1.08
N ALA A 207 13.68 -11.17 2.20
CA ALA A 207 12.85 -11.33 3.37
C ALA A 207 12.34 -9.99 3.86
N PHE A 208 11.12 -9.97 4.39
CA PHE A 208 10.53 -8.80 5.05
C PHE A 208 10.38 -9.04 6.55
N THR A 209 10.74 -8.04 7.35
CA THR A 209 10.58 -8.10 8.81
C THR A 209 9.18 -7.69 9.26
N ARG A 210 8.40 -7.07 8.38
CA ARG A 210 7.07 -6.51 8.68
C ARG A 210 6.07 -6.81 7.58
N ASP A 211 4.80 -6.90 7.97
CA ASP A 211 3.69 -6.81 7.04
C ASP A 211 3.54 -5.37 6.56
N TYR A 212 2.87 -5.19 5.44
CA TYR A 212 2.55 -3.87 4.89
C TYR A 212 1.18 -3.89 4.23
N TYR A 213 0.55 -2.72 4.15
CA TYR A 213 -0.62 -2.53 3.32
C TYR A 213 -0.23 -2.05 1.93
N MET A 214 -0.95 -2.53 0.92
CA MET A 214 -0.81 -2.06 -0.46
C MET A 214 -2.18 -1.65 -1.01
N GLY A 215 -2.23 -0.57 -1.78
CA GLY A 215 -3.44 -0.14 -2.48
C GLY A 215 -4.03 -1.27 -3.30
N VAL A 216 -5.31 -1.56 -3.09
CA VAL A 216 -6.04 -2.59 -3.85
C VAL A 216 -6.06 -2.23 -5.33
N PHE A 217 -6.17 -0.95 -5.63
CA PHE A 217 -6.16 -0.35 -6.96
C PHE A 217 -4.98 0.59 -7.13
N GLU A 218 -4.64 0.89 -8.37
CA GLU A 218 -3.85 2.07 -8.73
C GLU A 218 -4.54 3.33 -8.22
N VAL A 219 -3.79 4.39 -7.89
CA VAL A 219 -4.38 5.69 -7.55
C VAL A 219 -5.12 6.25 -8.76
N THR A 220 -6.38 6.62 -8.57
CA THR A 220 -7.24 7.09 -9.66
C THR A 220 -7.07 8.58 -9.94
N GLN A 221 -7.57 9.00 -11.12
CA GLN A 221 -7.62 10.41 -11.50
C GLN A 221 -8.46 11.24 -10.51
N TRP A 222 -9.57 10.68 -9.99
CA TRP A 222 -10.35 11.35 -8.96
C TRP A 222 -9.56 11.55 -7.67
N GLN A 223 -8.86 10.51 -7.19
CA GLN A 223 -8.05 10.60 -5.99
C GLN A 223 -6.91 11.61 -6.14
N TRP A 224 -6.24 11.59 -7.30
CA TRP A 224 -5.23 12.58 -7.63
C TRP A 224 -5.79 14.01 -7.59
N ASN A 225 -6.88 14.26 -8.32
CA ASN A 225 -7.51 15.57 -8.40
C ASN A 225 -7.97 16.05 -7.02
N TYR A 226 -8.57 15.17 -6.22
CA TYR A 226 -9.01 15.52 -4.87
C TYR A 226 -7.84 15.90 -3.96
N VAL A 227 -6.77 15.14 -3.99
CA VAL A 227 -5.59 15.37 -3.14
C VAL A 227 -4.79 16.59 -3.61
N CYS A 228 -4.62 16.77 -4.93
CA CYS A 228 -3.69 17.76 -5.47
C CYS A 228 -4.35 19.04 -5.99
N VAL A 229 -5.61 19.03 -6.42
CA VAL A 229 -6.21 20.15 -7.16
C VAL A 229 -7.26 20.91 -6.36
N THR A 230 -8.11 20.23 -5.58
CA THR A 230 -9.32 20.83 -5.00
C THR A 230 -9.12 21.60 -3.69
N ARG A 231 -7.91 21.70 -3.14
CA ARG A 231 -7.64 22.36 -1.87
C ARG A 231 -7.05 23.76 -2.02
N GLU A 232 -7.58 24.74 -1.26
CA GLU A 232 -7.08 26.11 -1.20
C GLU A 232 -5.56 26.17 -0.91
N GLY A 233 -4.88 27.07 -1.60
CA GLY A 233 -3.43 27.27 -1.49
C GLY A 233 -2.60 26.38 -2.42
N TYR A 234 -3.22 25.64 -3.31
CA TYR A 234 -2.55 24.81 -4.28
C TYR A 234 -2.63 25.40 -5.70
N VAL A 235 -1.52 25.82 -6.23
CA VAL A 235 -1.39 26.12 -7.66
C VAL A 235 -0.88 24.84 -8.33
N SER A 236 -1.76 23.86 -8.47
CA SER A 236 -1.48 22.76 -9.40
C SER A 236 -1.65 23.26 -10.80
N ARG A 237 -0.68 23.01 -11.66
CA ARG A 237 -0.92 23.04 -13.10
C ARG A 237 -2.02 22.04 -13.38
N THR A 238 -2.97 22.40 -14.24
CA THR A 238 -4.13 21.56 -14.57
C THR A 238 -3.66 20.18 -15.01
N TYR A 239 -4.03 19.14 -14.27
CA TYR A 239 -3.82 17.76 -14.68
C TYR A 239 -4.74 17.49 -15.88
N ILE A 240 -4.14 17.08 -16.99
CA ILE A 240 -4.87 16.68 -18.20
C ILE A 240 -4.54 15.21 -18.41
N PRO A 241 -5.44 14.29 -18.04
CA PRO A 241 -5.24 12.87 -18.28
C PRO A 241 -5.23 12.57 -19.78
N MET A 242 -4.47 11.56 -20.19
CA MET A 242 -4.50 11.10 -21.57
C MET A 242 -5.82 10.39 -21.90
N PHE A 243 -6.34 9.62 -20.95
CA PHE A 243 -7.61 8.91 -21.04
C PHE A 243 -8.52 9.31 -19.87
N PRO A 244 -9.35 10.36 -20.06
CA PRO A 244 -10.16 10.90 -18.99
C PRO A 244 -11.17 9.89 -18.43
N GLY A 245 -11.25 9.81 -17.10
CA GLY A 245 -12.23 9.01 -16.38
C GLY A 245 -11.94 9.03 -14.88
N ASP A 246 -12.88 9.46 -14.06
CA ASP A 246 -12.72 9.59 -12.62
C ASP A 246 -12.13 8.34 -11.95
N THR A 247 -12.54 7.17 -12.42
CA THR A 247 -12.12 5.87 -11.90
C THR A 247 -11.03 5.20 -12.72
N ASN A 248 -10.51 5.87 -13.75
CA ASN A 248 -9.31 5.44 -14.47
C ASN A 248 -8.07 5.73 -13.60
N PRO A 249 -6.95 5.01 -13.80
CA PRO A 249 -5.72 5.30 -13.08
C PRO A 249 -5.21 6.71 -13.41
N PHE A 250 -4.54 7.33 -12.45
CA PHE A 250 -3.67 8.45 -12.75
C PHE A 250 -2.58 7.98 -13.73
N ASP A 251 -2.44 8.65 -14.86
CA ASP A 251 -1.62 8.23 -16.00
C ASP A 251 -0.45 9.19 -16.31
N GLY A 252 -0.06 10.01 -15.34
CA GLY A 252 1.02 10.98 -15.47
C GLY A 252 0.66 12.24 -16.27
N GLY A 253 -0.40 12.19 -17.07
CA GLY A 253 -0.86 13.32 -17.90
C GLY A 253 0.18 13.88 -18.87
N GLY A 254 -0.25 14.78 -19.77
CA GLY A 254 0.60 15.40 -20.80
C GLY A 254 1.67 16.39 -20.30
N ASN A 255 2.00 16.40 -19.02
CA ASN A 255 2.98 17.36 -18.48
C ASN A 255 3.91 16.68 -17.46
N THR A 256 5.19 16.60 -17.78
CA THR A 256 6.29 16.00 -17.00
C THR A 256 6.43 16.54 -15.59
N ASP A 257 5.99 17.79 -15.35
CA ASP A 257 6.03 18.41 -14.03
C ASP A 257 5.03 17.80 -13.03
N GLN A 258 4.07 16.99 -13.50
CA GLN A 258 3.02 16.44 -12.63
C GLN A 258 3.49 15.25 -11.84
N ILE A 259 4.35 14.40 -12.40
CA ILE A 259 4.91 13.27 -11.68
C ILE A 259 5.95 13.75 -10.66
N SER A 260 6.77 14.73 -11.01
CA SER A 260 7.66 15.35 -10.03
C SER A 260 6.86 15.98 -8.88
N SER A 261 5.67 16.52 -9.18
CA SER A 261 4.72 16.99 -8.14
C SER A 261 4.09 15.84 -7.34
N ALA A 262 3.81 14.68 -7.95
CA ALA A 262 3.29 13.51 -7.24
C ALA A 262 4.27 12.99 -6.20
N CYS A 263 5.55 12.96 -6.57
CA CYS A 263 6.62 12.50 -5.70
C CYS A 263 7.11 13.58 -4.72
N GLY A 264 6.62 14.82 -4.84
CA GLY A 264 7.14 15.96 -4.07
C GLY A 264 8.46 16.49 -4.60
N ILE A 265 8.80 16.18 -5.86
CA ILE A 265 10.05 16.55 -6.50
C ILE A 265 9.84 17.84 -7.30
N ALA A 266 10.02 18.97 -6.67
CA ALA A 266 10.22 20.23 -7.39
C ALA A 266 11.73 20.52 -7.42
N GLY A 267 12.32 20.47 -8.62
CA GLY A 267 13.67 21.03 -8.83
C GLY A 267 14.85 20.11 -8.54
N GLY A 268 14.84 18.87 -8.99
CA GLY A 268 16.09 18.12 -9.21
C GLY A 268 16.70 17.41 -8.01
N ASP A 269 16.22 17.62 -6.81
CA ASP A 269 16.72 16.96 -5.60
C ASP A 269 15.65 16.08 -4.99
N ILE A 270 15.78 14.75 -5.20
CA ILE A 270 15.09 13.77 -4.37
C ILE A 270 16.06 13.41 -3.24
N PRO A 271 15.91 13.95 -2.04
CA PRO A 271 16.59 13.38 -0.91
C PRO A 271 15.86 12.08 -0.54
N TRP A 272 16.39 10.95 -0.95
CA TRP A 272 15.98 9.66 -0.40
C TRP A 272 16.58 9.52 0.99
N PRO A 273 15.82 8.97 1.94
CA PRO A 273 16.30 8.88 3.30
C PRO A 273 17.52 7.95 3.40
N ASN A 274 18.55 8.42 4.06
CA ASN A 274 19.71 7.63 4.46
C ASN A 274 19.41 6.68 5.63
N GLY A 275 18.17 6.18 5.71
CA GLY A 275 17.78 5.17 6.68
C GLY A 275 17.41 5.67 8.08
N THR A 276 17.26 6.98 8.30
CA THR A 276 16.72 7.53 9.54
C THR A 276 15.36 8.17 9.32
N ASP A 277 14.48 8.15 10.33
CA ASP A 277 13.12 8.70 10.24
C ASP A 277 13.11 10.22 9.90
N ALA A 278 14.18 10.92 10.20
CA ALA A 278 14.37 12.35 9.88
C ALA A 278 14.51 12.63 8.36
N ASP A 279 14.98 11.65 7.59
CA ASP A 279 15.21 11.79 6.15
C ASP A 279 13.94 11.67 5.29
N TYR A 280 12.79 11.35 5.92
CA TYR A 280 11.50 11.30 5.26
C TYR A 280 10.80 12.67 5.13
N GLU A 281 11.34 13.70 5.73
CA GLU A 281 10.88 15.07 5.52
C GLU A 281 11.41 15.63 4.19
N LEU A 282 10.69 15.32 3.12
CA LEU A 282 10.96 15.93 1.83
C LEU A 282 10.66 17.43 1.87
N PRO A 283 11.58 18.29 1.44
CA PRO A 283 11.37 19.74 1.42
C PRO A 283 10.31 20.21 0.41
N GLY A 284 9.80 19.32 -0.45
CA GLY A 284 8.73 19.64 -1.38
C GLY A 284 7.37 19.74 -0.69
N THR A 285 6.87 20.96 -0.53
CA THR A 285 5.65 21.27 0.21
C THR A 285 4.36 20.85 -0.47
N THR A 286 4.39 20.21 -1.64
CA THR A 286 3.27 20.22 -2.59
C THR A 286 2.89 18.87 -3.20
N GLY A 287 3.63 17.78 -2.96
CA GLY A 287 3.39 16.51 -3.63
C GLY A 287 2.20 15.70 -3.09
N PHE A 288 1.67 14.77 -3.92
CA PHE A 288 0.57 13.87 -3.57
C PHE A 288 0.85 13.10 -2.28
N LEU A 289 2.03 12.49 -2.14
CA LEU A 289 2.39 11.71 -0.94
C LEU A 289 2.28 12.51 0.35
N ARG A 290 2.83 13.73 0.37
CA ARG A 290 2.75 14.57 1.56
C ARG A 290 1.31 14.84 1.95
N LYS A 291 0.48 15.24 0.99
CA LYS A 291 -0.92 15.55 1.26
C LYS A 291 -1.74 14.33 1.61
N ALA A 292 -1.50 13.19 0.98
CA ALA A 292 -2.12 11.94 1.37
C ALA A 292 -1.74 11.55 2.81
N ARG A 293 -0.49 11.79 3.23
CA ARG A 293 -0.05 11.60 4.62
C ARG A 293 -0.77 12.51 5.59
N GLU A 294 -0.88 13.79 5.26
CA GLU A 294 -1.62 14.78 6.07
C GLU A 294 -3.09 14.42 6.18
N LEU A 295 -3.71 14.01 5.08
CA LEU A 295 -5.12 13.62 5.04
C LEU A 295 -5.43 12.35 5.83
N THR A 296 -4.59 11.35 5.70
CA THR A 296 -4.82 10.02 6.30
C THR A 296 -4.26 9.89 7.71
N GLY A 297 -3.38 10.80 8.11
CA GLY A 297 -2.65 10.71 9.39
C GLY A 297 -1.70 9.51 9.47
N LEU A 298 -1.33 8.89 8.32
CA LEU A 298 -0.44 7.73 8.28
C LEU A 298 1.04 8.10 8.33
N GLY A 299 1.36 9.40 8.26
CA GLY A 299 2.73 9.89 8.38
C GLY A 299 3.67 9.32 7.33
N LEU A 300 4.92 9.21 7.69
CA LEU A 300 6.02 8.81 6.81
C LEU A 300 5.93 7.37 6.30
N TYR A 301 5.14 6.51 6.97
CA TYR A 301 4.97 5.11 6.60
C TYR A 301 4.08 4.89 5.39
N LEU A 302 3.33 5.93 4.97
CA LEU A 302 2.60 5.94 3.70
C LEU A 302 3.55 6.41 2.58
N HIS A 303 3.81 5.53 1.61
CA HIS A 303 4.77 5.75 0.53
C HIS A 303 4.40 4.93 -0.72
N PHE A 304 5.20 5.00 -1.77
CA PHE A 304 5.15 4.05 -2.88
C PHE A 304 5.78 2.72 -2.45
N PRO A 305 5.36 1.56 -2.99
CA PRO A 305 6.06 0.31 -2.73
C PRO A 305 7.52 0.37 -3.18
N THR A 306 8.40 -0.37 -2.54
CA THR A 306 9.66 -0.74 -3.18
C THR A 306 9.39 -1.74 -4.29
N GLN A 307 10.29 -1.89 -5.26
CA GLN A 307 10.13 -2.89 -6.32
C GLN A 307 9.98 -4.31 -5.77
N TRP A 308 10.58 -4.61 -4.61
CA TRP A 308 10.48 -5.90 -3.93
C TRP A 308 9.11 -6.10 -3.27
N GLN A 309 8.60 -5.07 -2.59
CA GLN A 309 7.24 -5.07 -2.04
C GLN A 309 6.21 -5.23 -3.15
N TRP A 310 6.42 -4.51 -4.27
CA TRP A 310 5.54 -4.57 -5.42
C TRP A 310 5.50 -5.97 -6.04
N GLU A 311 6.67 -6.57 -6.34
CA GLU A 311 6.73 -7.90 -6.97
C GLU A 311 6.18 -9.00 -6.05
N TYR A 312 6.51 -8.95 -4.74
CA TYR A 312 5.98 -9.89 -3.77
C TYR A 312 4.44 -9.83 -3.71
N ALA A 313 3.88 -8.64 -3.67
CA ALA A 313 2.44 -8.41 -3.68
C ALA A 313 1.79 -8.82 -5.01
N CYS A 314 2.45 -8.54 -6.14
CA CYS A 314 1.99 -8.95 -7.47
C CYS A 314 1.88 -10.46 -7.57
N ARG A 315 2.93 -11.18 -7.19
CA ARG A 315 2.96 -12.65 -7.24
C ARG A 315 1.91 -13.32 -6.36
N ALA A 316 1.57 -12.74 -5.24
CA ALA A 316 0.57 -13.28 -4.31
C ALA A 316 0.72 -14.79 -4.03
N GLY A 317 1.97 -15.24 -3.89
CA GLY A 317 2.34 -16.64 -3.65
C GLY A 317 2.69 -17.47 -4.89
N THR A 318 2.52 -16.94 -6.11
CA THR A 318 2.91 -17.63 -7.35
C THR A 318 4.40 -17.44 -7.67
N THR A 319 4.95 -18.32 -8.51
CA THR A 319 6.30 -18.21 -9.06
C THR A 319 6.29 -18.08 -10.59
N THR A 320 5.12 -18.03 -11.18
CA THR A 320 4.85 -17.96 -12.62
C THR A 320 5.03 -16.53 -13.15
N ALA A 321 5.02 -16.37 -14.46
CA ALA A 321 5.12 -15.06 -15.12
C ALA A 321 3.97 -14.14 -14.71
N PHE A 322 2.76 -14.70 -14.57
CA PHE A 322 1.55 -13.97 -14.17
C PHE A 322 0.98 -14.48 -12.85
N SER A 323 0.34 -13.62 -12.10
CA SER A 323 -0.17 -13.89 -10.74
C SER A 323 -1.35 -14.87 -10.68
N ASN A 324 -1.96 -15.20 -11.80
CA ASN A 324 -3.02 -16.24 -11.92
C ASN A 324 -2.48 -17.64 -12.25
N GLY A 325 -1.17 -17.85 -12.20
CA GLY A 325 -0.51 -19.11 -12.54
C GLY A 325 -0.15 -19.25 -14.02
N GLY A 326 -0.43 -18.24 -14.85
CA GLY A 326 -0.08 -18.21 -16.26
C GLY A 326 1.41 -18.02 -16.48
N GLU A 327 1.89 -18.55 -17.60
CA GLU A 327 3.29 -18.43 -18.04
C GLU A 327 3.39 -17.61 -19.32
N LEU A 328 4.57 -17.05 -19.56
CA LEU A 328 4.93 -16.44 -20.82
C LEU A 328 5.42 -17.55 -21.76
N GLY A 329 4.83 -17.66 -22.95
CA GLY A 329 5.21 -18.68 -23.92
C GLY A 329 6.53 -18.37 -24.62
N ALA A 330 6.71 -17.11 -25.02
CA ALA A 330 7.93 -16.58 -25.64
C ALA A 330 8.11 -15.09 -25.31
N ALA A 331 9.36 -14.62 -25.33
CA ALA A 331 9.65 -13.21 -25.02
C ALA A 331 9.05 -12.21 -26.03
N ASP A 332 8.75 -12.65 -27.23
CA ASP A 332 8.20 -11.84 -28.34
C ASP A 332 6.72 -12.11 -28.62
N GLU A 333 6.02 -12.83 -27.71
CA GLU A 333 4.57 -13.02 -27.90
C GLU A 333 3.81 -11.69 -27.77
N THR A 334 2.75 -11.56 -28.58
CA THR A 334 1.94 -10.34 -28.66
C THR A 334 0.59 -10.45 -27.98
N ALA A 335 0.16 -11.67 -27.65
CA ALA A 335 -1.08 -11.95 -26.95
C ALA A 335 -0.87 -13.15 -25.99
N ASN A 336 -1.54 -13.11 -24.82
CA ASN A 336 -1.45 -14.16 -23.83
C ASN A 336 -2.80 -14.32 -23.11
N GLY A 337 -3.43 -15.50 -23.25
CA GLY A 337 -4.76 -15.75 -22.71
C GLY A 337 -4.85 -15.71 -21.18
N SER A 338 -3.76 -15.96 -20.45
CA SER A 338 -3.75 -15.79 -18.99
C SER A 338 -3.72 -14.29 -18.61
N LEU A 339 -2.98 -13.48 -19.35
CA LEU A 339 -2.90 -12.04 -19.14
C LEU A 339 -4.21 -11.35 -19.51
N ASP A 340 -4.96 -11.84 -20.51
CA ASP A 340 -6.27 -11.31 -20.90
C ASP A 340 -7.28 -11.26 -19.76
N LEU A 341 -7.15 -12.16 -18.78
CA LEU A 341 -8.05 -12.23 -17.63
C LEU A 341 -7.73 -11.20 -16.54
N ILE A 342 -6.45 -10.83 -16.40
CA ILE A 342 -5.96 -10.10 -15.23
C ILE A 342 -5.39 -8.72 -15.52
N GLY A 343 -5.32 -8.30 -16.79
CA GLY A 343 -4.68 -7.04 -17.10
C GLY A 343 -5.02 -6.43 -18.45
N ARG A 344 -4.83 -5.13 -18.53
CA ARG A 344 -4.98 -4.31 -19.73
C ARG A 344 -3.63 -4.07 -20.38
N TYR A 345 -3.41 -4.64 -21.57
CA TYR A 345 -2.14 -4.56 -22.29
C TYR A 345 -2.34 -4.42 -23.80
N ALA A 346 -1.29 -4.39 -24.61
CA ALA A 346 -1.39 -4.20 -26.07
C ALA A 346 -2.27 -5.26 -26.76
N GLY A 347 -2.21 -6.52 -26.31
CA GLY A 347 -2.88 -7.64 -26.97
C GLY A 347 -4.40 -7.71 -26.79
N ASN A 348 -4.95 -7.13 -25.70
CA ASN A 348 -6.39 -7.20 -25.42
C ASN A 348 -7.16 -5.91 -25.69
N GLY A 349 -6.69 -5.09 -26.62
CA GLY A 349 -7.37 -3.90 -27.12
C GLY A 349 -6.84 -2.57 -26.61
N GLY A 350 -5.64 -2.55 -26.02
CA GLY A 350 -4.93 -1.29 -25.77
C GLY A 350 -4.66 -0.54 -27.08
N ILE A 351 -4.21 -1.27 -28.10
CA ILE A 351 -4.04 -0.79 -29.46
C ILE A 351 -4.82 -1.72 -30.38
N VAL A 352 -5.87 -1.21 -31.03
CA VAL A 352 -6.71 -1.97 -31.98
C VAL A 352 -6.31 -1.60 -33.41
N ASP A 353 -5.89 -2.59 -34.20
CA ASP A 353 -5.70 -2.43 -35.65
C ASP A 353 -7.07 -2.54 -36.32
N ASN A 354 -7.50 -1.49 -37.00
CA ASN A 354 -8.81 -1.40 -37.66
C ASN A 354 -8.87 -2.16 -39.01
N GLY A 355 -7.75 -2.77 -39.44
CA GLY A 355 -7.69 -3.50 -40.73
C GLY A 355 -7.63 -2.61 -41.97
N ASP A 356 -7.68 -1.32 -41.82
CA ASP A 356 -7.57 -0.31 -42.92
C ASP A 356 -6.23 0.44 -42.87
N GLY A 357 -5.27 -0.03 -42.08
CA GLY A 357 -3.99 0.61 -41.84
C GLY A 357 -4.01 1.69 -40.76
N THR A 358 -5.17 1.95 -40.15
CA THR A 358 -5.29 2.82 -38.98
C THR A 358 -5.32 2.02 -37.67
N LYS A 359 -4.94 2.67 -36.58
CA LYS A 359 -4.99 2.07 -35.22
C LYS A 359 -5.83 2.94 -34.30
N THR A 360 -6.75 2.30 -33.58
CA THR A 360 -7.48 2.94 -32.49
C THR A 360 -6.77 2.66 -31.18
N THR A 361 -6.56 3.70 -30.38
CA THR A 361 -5.94 3.59 -29.06
C THR A 361 -7.03 3.70 -28.00
N ASN A 362 -7.35 2.60 -27.33
CA ASN A 362 -8.39 2.57 -26.29
C ASN A 362 -7.87 3.02 -24.92
N GLY A 363 -6.57 2.94 -24.69
CA GLY A 363 -5.91 3.44 -23.50
C GLY A 363 -6.21 2.67 -22.22
N THR A 364 -6.06 3.38 -21.10
CA THR A 364 -6.36 2.86 -19.75
C THR A 364 -7.86 2.61 -19.57
N VAL A 365 -8.19 1.71 -18.65
CA VAL A 365 -9.57 1.44 -18.25
C VAL A 365 -9.76 1.72 -16.76
N ARG A 366 -11.02 1.74 -16.31
CA ARG A 366 -11.37 1.83 -14.90
C ARG A 366 -10.56 0.82 -14.10
N VAL A 367 -9.94 1.27 -13.00
CA VAL A 367 -9.19 0.36 -12.12
C VAL A 367 -10.10 -0.74 -11.55
N GLY A 368 -9.58 -1.96 -11.48
CA GLY A 368 -10.36 -3.13 -11.05
C GLY A 368 -11.31 -3.65 -12.12
N SER A 369 -11.01 -3.48 -13.41
CA SER A 369 -11.81 -4.01 -14.51
C SER A 369 -11.50 -5.47 -14.84
N TYR A 370 -10.38 -5.99 -14.36
CA TYR A 370 -9.90 -7.35 -14.57
C TYR A 370 -9.92 -8.14 -13.26
N GLU A 371 -9.65 -9.43 -13.31
CA GLU A 371 -9.59 -10.29 -12.12
C GLU A 371 -8.40 -9.90 -11.22
N PRO A 372 -8.58 -9.89 -9.90
CA PRO A 372 -7.51 -9.64 -8.96
C PRO A 372 -6.58 -10.85 -8.82
N ASN A 373 -5.39 -10.61 -8.28
CA ASN A 373 -4.53 -11.70 -7.83
C ASN A 373 -5.10 -12.39 -6.55
N ALA A 374 -4.47 -13.47 -6.09
CA ALA A 374 -4.92 -14.25 -4.94
C ALA A 374 -5.01 -13.46 -3.63
N TRP A 375 -4.37 -12.30 -3.53
CA TRP A 375 -4.46 -11.40 -2.38
C TRP A 375 -5.45 -10.26 -2.57
N GLY A 376 -6.17 -10.22 -3.69
CA GLY A 376 -7.19 -9.22 -3.98
C GLY A 376 -6.64 -7.89 -4.47
N LEU A 377 -5.45 -7.87 -5.07
CA LEU A 377 -4.88 -6.70 -5.74
C LEU A 377 -5.21 -6.76 -7.22
N TYR A 378 -5.74 -5.66 -7.74
CA TYR A 378 -6.14 -5.50 -9.14
C TYR A 378 -5.06 -4.78 -9.95
N ASP A 379 -5.10 -4.98 -11.27
CA ASP A 379 -4.30 -4.25 -12.25
C ASP A 379 -2.77 -4.34 -12.01
N MET A 380 -2.32 -5.48 -11.44
CA MET A 380 -0.89 -5.74 -11.24
C MET A 380 -0.16 -6.09 -12.54
N HIS A 381 -0.88 -6.20 -13.66
CA HIS A 381 -0.39 -6.62 -14.97
C HIS A 381 -0.97 -5.72 -16.06
N GLY A 382 -0.35 -4.57 -16.32
CA GLY A 382 -0.77 -3.61 -17.34
C GLY A 382 -1.54 -2.41 -16.77
N ASN A 383 -2.44 -1.83 -17.54
CA ASN A 383 -3.16 -0.58 -17.33
C ASN A 383 -2.23 0.63 -17.32
N VAL A 384 -1.48 0.90 -16.23
CA VAL A 384 -0.38 1.86 -16.21
C VAL A 384 0.87 1.26 -15.55
N TRP A 385 2.05 1.68 -16.00
CA TRP A 385 3.27 1.44 -15.25
C TRP A 385 3.15 2.03 -13.84
N GLU A 386 3.66 1.34 -12.85
CA GLU A 386 3.60 1.80 -11.46
C GLU A 386 4.97 2.18 -10.92
N TYR A 387 5.08 3.41 -10.43
CA TYR A 387 6.28 3.88 -9.75
C TYR A 387 6.56 3.12 -8.47
N CYS A 388 7.83 2.71 -8.32
CA CYS A 388 8.38 2.23 -7.07
C CYS A 388 9.26 3.30 -6.44
N ARG A 389 9.39 3.27 -5.10
CA ARG A 389 10.16 4.30 -4.38
C ARG A 389 11.68 4.17 -4.54
N ASP A 390 12.18 3.02 -4.96
CA ASP A 390 13.61 2.76 -5.11
C ASP A 390 14.14 3.26 -6.44
N HIS A 391 15.35 3.79 -6.38
CA HIS A 391 16.06 4.26 -7.57
C HIS A 391 16.70 3.12 -8.34
N ARG A 392 16.87 3.33 -9.63
CA ARG A 392 17.72 2.51 -10.48
C ARG A 392 19.09 3.16 -10.58
N GLY A 393 20.14 2.44 -10.17
CA GLY A 393 21.50 2.85 -10.47
C GLY A 393 21.81 2.73 -11.97
N TRP A 394 22.64 3.62 -12.49
CA TRP A 394 23.22 3.50 -13.83
C TRP A 394 24.22 2.33 -13.85
N GLY A 395 24.15 1.45 -14.83
CA GLY A 395 24.99 0.25 -14.93
C GLY A 395 24.45 -0.91 -14.08
N ALA A 396 25.30 -1.78 -13.60
CA ALA A 396 24.94 -2.94 -12.77
C ALA A 396 24.48 -2.57 -11.34
N ALA A 397 24.34 -1.27 -11.02
CA ALA A 397 23.97 -0.82 -9.70
C ALA A 397 22.42 -0.72 -9.57
N ASP A 398 21.77 -1.88 -9.52
CA ASP A 398 20.36 -2.01 -9.09
C ASP A 398 20.22 -1.87 -7.56
N GLY A 399 21.24 -1.39 -6.89
CA GLY A 399 21.34 -1.32 -5.42
C GLY A 399 21.62 -2.66 -4.79
N PHE A 400 21.89 -3.66 -5.62
CA PHE A 400 22.21 -4.99 -5.21
C PHE A 400 23.72 -5.21 -5.21
N ASP A 401 24.23 -5.75 -4.14
CA ASP A 401 25.54 -6.34 -4.09
C ASP A 401 25.47 -7.71 -4.75
N HIS A 402 25.71 -7.76 -6.08
CA HIS A 402 25.70 -9.02 -6.86
C HIS A 402 26.73 -10.04 -6.37
N SER A 403 27.68 -9.67 -5.52
CA SER A 403 28.57 -10.61 -4.84
C SER A 403 27.82 -11.44 -3.79
N LYS A 404 26.61 -10.99 -3.39
CA LYS A 404 25.77 -11.62 -2.36
C LYS A 404 24.51 -12.29 -2.93
N VAL A 405 24.54 -12.76 -4.18
CA VAL A 405 23.38 -13.42 -4.80
C VAL A 405 22.82 -14.61 -3.99
N ASN A 406 23.63 -15.24 -3.16
CA ASN A 406 23.21 -16.34 -2.27
C ASN A 406 22.75 -15.87 -0.88
N ALA A 407 22.89 -14.57 -0.55
CA ALA A 407 22.44 -14.03 0.73
C ALA A 407 20.95 -13.73 0.69
N VAL A 408 20.33 -13.68 1.88
CA VAL A 408 18.97 -13.14 2.05
C VAL A 408 19.08 -11.64 2.24
N HIS A 409 18.41 -10.88 1.38
CA HIS A 409 18.31 -9.42 1.50
C HIS A 409 17.09 -9.08 2.35
N VAL A 410 17.32 -8.46 3.50
CA VAL A 410 16.27 -8.14 4.47
C VAL A 410 15.82 -6.70 4.27
N ASP A 411 14.50 -6.51 4.10
CA ASP A 411 13.85 -5.19 3.90
C ASP A 411 14.60 -4.30 2.88
N PRO A 412 14.87 -4.79 1.65
CA PRO A 412 15.66 -4.01 0.70
C PRO A 412 14.94 -2.73 0.29
N ILE A 413 15.65 -1.62 0.31
CA ILE A 413 15.14 -0.27 -0.03
C ILE A 413 15.77 0.33 -1.29
N GLY A 414 16.67 -0.41 -1.95
CA GLY A 414 17.43 0.06 -3.10
C GLY A 414 18.65 0.90 -2.75
N PRO A 415 19.36 1.42 -3.76
CA PRO A 415 20.52 2.26 -3.51
C PRO A 415 20.10 3.50 -2.75
N THR A 416 20.66 3.66 -1.58
CA THR A 416 20.70 4.92 -0.87
C THR A 416 21.74 5.82 -1.57
N ASN A 417 21.45 7.10 -1.70
CA ASN A 417 22.23 8.13 -2.40
C ASN A 417 23.69 7.80 -2.65
N GLY A 418 24.02 7.74 -3.92
CA GLY A 418 25.31 7.26 -4.35
C GLY A 418 26.48 8.07 -3.83
N THR A 419 27.49 7.35 -3.46
CA THR A 419 28.86 7.77 -3.26
C THR A 419 29.50 8.41 -4.49
N SER A 420 28.74 8.74 -5.56
CA SER A 420 29.29 9.21 -6.84
C SER A 420 28.66 10.47 -7.42
N GLY A 421 27.95 11.29 -6.63
CA GLY A 421 27.54 12.64 -7.10
C GLY A 421 26.58 12.67 -8.31
N VAL A 422 26.06 11.53 -8.73
CA VAL A 422 25.08 11.43 -9.83
C VAL A 422 23.70 11.59 -9.23
N ILE A 423 23.03 12.68 -9.61
CA ILE A 423 21.62 12.91 -9.31
C ILE A 423 20.83 11.77 -9.98
N TYR A 424 20.33 10.83 -9.19
CA TYR A 424 19.56 9.70 -9.71
C TYR A 424 18.15 10.17 -10.07
N SER A 425 17.99 10.46 -11.32
CA SER A 425 16.71 10.88 -11.89
C SER A 425 15.81 9.71 -12.34
N HIS A 426 16.23 8.48 -12.07
CA HIS A 426 15.60 7.29 -12.61
C HIS A 426 14.96 6.46 -11.49
N THR A 427 13.66 6.29 -11.53
CA THR A 427 12.92 5.40 -10.63
C THR A 427 12.59 4.07 -11.30
N ASN A 428 12.45 3.01 -10.52
CA ASN A 428 11.95 1.74 -11.03
C ASN A 428 10.45 1.83 -11.32
N ARG A 429 10.01 1.14 -12.37
CA ARG A 429 8.60 0.97 -12.74
C ARG A 429 8.28 -0.52 -12.85
N ARG A 430 7.05 -0.87 -12.53
CA ARG A 430 6.55 -2.23 -12.56
C ARG A 430 5.21 -2.33 -13.26
N GLY A 431 4.82 -3.53 -13.66
CA GLY A 431 3.48 -3.88 -14.10
C GLY A 431 3.22 -3.82 -15.60
N GLY A 432 3.96 -3.01 -16.35
CA GLY A 432 3.60 -2.71 -17.75
C GLY A 432 2.48 -1.68 -17.84
N ASP A 433 2.15 -1.25 -19.04
CA ASP A 433 1.01 -0.37 -19.34
C ASP A 433 0.09 -0.96 -20.41
N TRP A 434 -1.00 -0.28 -20.73
CA TRP A 434 -1.97 -0.69 -21.73
C TRP A 434 -1.40 -0.90 -23.16
N ARG A 435 -0.16 -0.48 -23.43
CA ARG A 435 0.56 -0.67 -24.71
C ARG A 435 1.65 -1.71 -24.64
N SER A 436 1.99 -2.13 -23.41
CA SER A 436 3.10 -3.03 -23.19
C SER A 436 2.80 -4.42 -23.75
N PRO A 437 3.79 -5.10 -24.34
CA PRO A 437 3.67 -6.52 -24.69
C PRO A 437 3.57 -7.39 -23.43
N PRO A 438 3.11 -8.64 -23.52
CA PRO A 438 2.99 -9.55 -22.39
C PRO A 438 4.26 -9.67 -21.53
N LEU A 439 5.43 -9.66 -22.14
CA LEU A 439 6.73 -9.69 -21.48
C LEU A 439 6.87 -8.59 -20.41
N GLU A 440 6.52 -7.37 -20.75
CA GLU A 440 6.65 -6.22 -19.85
C GLU A 440 5.61 -6.22 -18.73
N CYS A 441 4.52 -6.96 -18.91
CA CYS A 441 3.47 -7.13 -17.92
C CYS A 441 3.73 -8.27 -16.95
N THR A 442 4.85 -9.01 -17.05
CA THR A 442 5.15 -10.10 -16.12
C THR A 442 5.48 -9.60 -14.71
N SER A 443 5.25 -10.44 -13.71
CA SER A 443 5.49 -10.12 -12.29
C SER A 443 6.93 -9.66 -12.01
N SER A 444 7.90 -10.22 -12.75
CA SER A 444 9.33 -9.96 -12.54
C SER A 444 9.89 -8.82 -13.39
N TRP A 445 9.17 -8.39 -14.45
CA TRP A 445 9.72 -7.40 -15.36
C TRP A 445 9.90 -6.04 -14.69
N ARG A 446 11.05 -5.44 -14.93
CA ARG A 446 11.36 -4.08 -14.51
C ARG A 446 11.36 -3.15 -15.71
N GLY A 447 10.46 -2.21 -15.75
CA GLY A 447 10.43 -1.17 -16.79
C GLY A 447 11.76 -0.44 -16.87
N GLY A 448 12.13 -0.03 -18.07
CA GLY A 448 13.30 0.81 -18.29
C GLY A 448 13.30 2.03 -17.38
N SER A 449 14.48 2.51 -17.00
CA SER A 449 14.61 3.72 -16.19
C SER A 449 14.01 4.90 -16.92
N VAL A 450 12.99 5.54 -16.33
CA VAL A 450 12.45 6.80 -16.85
C VAL A 450 13.06 7.92 -16.04
N GLN A 451 13.64 8.88 -16.73
CA GLN A 451 13.94 10.16 -16.10
C GLN A 451 12.59 10.81 -15.75
N VAL A 452 12.41 11.14 -14.49
CA VAL A 452 11.15 11.67 -13.93
C VAL A 452 10.67 12.93 -14.68
N TRP A 453 11.53 13.55 -15.49
CA TRP A 453 11.27 14.75 -16.31
C TRP A 453 11.19 14.49 -17.82
N GLN A 454 11.25 13.24 -18.29
CA GLN A 454 11.13 12.95 -19.73
C GLN A 454 9.68 12.66 -20.15
N SER A 455 9.39 12.89 -21.42
CA SER A 455 8.06 12.70 -22.04
C SER A 455 7.50 11.27 -21.97
N GLU A 456 8.27 10.30 -21.50
CA GLU A 456 7.83 8.90 -21.32
C GLU A 456 7.03 8.65 -20.02
N ALA A 457 6.77 9.71 -19.27
CA ALA A 457 5.98 9.62 -18.03
C ALA A 457 4.47 9.47 -18.26
N PHE A 458 4.01 9.62 -19.48
CA PHE A 458 2.59 9.70 -19.87
C PHE A 458 1.75 8.45 -19.58
N TRP A 459 2.37 7.33 -19.25
CA TRP A 459 1.66 6.05 -19.02
C TRP A 459 2.04 5.42 -17.69
N THR A 460 2.52 6.26 -16.79
CA THR A 460 2.98 5.80 -15.50
C THR A 460 2.13 6.40 -14.39
N GLY A 461 1.48 5.55 -13.65
CA GLY A 461 0.75 5.85 -12.43
C GLY A 461 1.50 5.30 -11.21
N PHE A 462 0.76 5.02 -10.16
CA PHE A 462 1.29 4.45 -8.92
C PHE A 462 0.18 3.89 -8.04
N ARG A 463 0.56 3.03 -7.11
CA ARG A 463 -0.27 2.66 -5.96
C ARG A 463 0.39 2.99 -4.65
N MET A 464 -0.42 3.11 -3.60
CA MET A 464 0.08 3.43 -2.27
C MET A 464 0.53 2.18 -1.53
N CYS A 465 1.53 2.34 -0.67
CA CYS A 465 2.01 1.33 0.27
C CYS A 465 2.13 1.94 1.67
N PHE A 466 1.81 1.16 2.70
CA PHE A 466 1.94 1.59 4.09
C PHE A 466 2.60 0.47 4.90
N THR A 467 3.80 0.72 5.43
CA THR A 467 4.51 -0.25 6.29
C THR A 467 3.92 -0.24 7.70
N ILE A 468 3.57 -1.43 8.22
CA ILE A 468 2.98 -1.61 9.55
C ILE A 468 4.08 -1.60 10.62
N HIS A 469 3.92 -0.78 11.66
CA HIS A 469 4.88 -0.58 12.76
C HIS A 469 4.32 -0.93 14.12
#